data_c06fc03b8fd0c07d4be032b8894753f1
#
_entry.id   c06fc03b8fd0c07d4be032b8894753f1
#
_cell.length_a   1.000
_cell.length_b   1.000
_cell.length_c   1.000
_cell.angle_alpha   90.00
_cell.angle_beta   90.00
_cell.angle_gamma   90.00
#
_symmetry.space_group_name_H-M   'P 1'
#
loop_
_entity.id
_entity.type
_entity.pdbx_description
1 polymer ?
#
loop_
_entity_poly.entity_id
_entity_poly.type
_entity_poly.pdbx_seq_one_letter_code
_entity_poly.pdbx_strand_id
1 'polypeptide(L)'
;MNLIFAMSDIHGCFAEFKKTVEELNIIDQLKNKTAKLILLGDYIDGGINSFKTLDYIYNLQNEFGNEYVIALKGNHEQWFLDFLSKEEFVWLEGDKGFLTTDSFLNENQSAKLRKILSVKSSADICDFIIDTINENHKELINWLKNLPLYYETDTQIFVHAGVDEEAGDLWKWGTPDYVFTGKYPMTFGKFYKDIIAGHISTETVSGKKGYNKIYFDGESHYFIDGSILKTKTIQVLCYDEEEKKYLMDLS
;
A
#
# COMPACT_ATOMS: atom_id res chain seq x y z
N MET A 1 -14.00 -0.54 23.01
CA MET A 1 -14.11 -1.12 21.67
C MET A 1 -12.86 -0.73 20.92
N ASN A 2 -12.03 -1.68 20.60
CA ASN A 2 -10.81 -1.44 19.84
C ASN A 2 -10.98 -2.05 18.45
N LEU A 3 -11.03 -1.19 17.43
CA LEU A 3 -11.19 -1.62 16.06
C LEU A 3 -9.84 -1.61 15.33
N ILE A 4 -9.62 -2.57 14.46
CA ILE A 4 -8.50 -2.56 13.52
C ILE A 4 -9.09 -2.42 12.11
N PHE A 5 -8.80 -1.31 11.44
CA PHE A 5 -9.16 -1.08 10.04
C PHE A 5 -7.95 -1.41 9.16
N ALA A 6 -8.12 -2.30 8.20
CA ALA A 6 -7.09 -2.64 7.22
C ALA A 6 -7.52 -2.24 5.81
N MET A 7 -6.63 -1.57 5.06
CA MET A 7 -6.81 -1.15 3.66
C MET A 7 -5.54 -1.44 2.87
N SER A 8 -5.66 -1.65 1.57
CA SER A 8 -4.54 -1.92 0.66
C SER A 8 -4.75 -1.31 -0.72
N ASP A 9 -3.69 -1.26 -1.52
CA ASP A 9 -3.73 -1.00 -2.96
C ASP A 9 -4.48 0.30 -3.31
N ILE A 10 -4.03 1.42 -2.71
CA ILE A 10 -4.65 2.74 -2.87
C ILE A 10 -4.30 3.36 -4.23
N HIS A 11 -3.11 3.05 -4.76
CA HIS A 11 -2.68 3.41 -6.12
C HIS A 11 -2.94 4.87 -6.51
N GLY A 12 -2.55 5.84 -5.67
CA GLY A 12 -2.71 7.27 -5.94
C GLY A 12 -4.17 7.76 -6.06
N CYS A 13 -5.14 6.94 -5.65
CA CYS A 13 -6.56 7.28 -5.58
C CYS A 13 -6.87 7.98 -4.25
N PHE A 14 -6.23 9.13 -4.03
CA PHE A 14 -6.30 9.88 -2.78
C PHE A 14 -7.72 10.30 -2.38
N ALA A 15 -8.55 10.71 -3.35
CA ALA A 15 -9.89 11.18 -3.07
C ALA A 15 -10.78 10.06 -2.49
N GLU A 16 -10.69 8.88 -3.08
CA GLU A 16 -11.41 7.67 -2.62
C GLU A 16 -10.90 7.22 -1.24
N PHE A 17 -9.58 7.24 -1.04
CA PHE A 17 -8.97 6.90 0.24
C PHE A 17 -9.43 7.85 1.36
N LYS A 18 -9.30 9.17 1.13
CA LYS A 18 -9.72 10.18 2.08
C LYS A 18 -11.20 10.08 2.42
N LYS A 19 -12.04 9.91 1.39
CA LYS A 19 -13.48 9.72 1.56
C LYS A 19 -13.79 8.51 2.46
N THR A 20 -13.14 7.36 2.22
CA THR A 20 -13.33 6.16 3.04
C THR A 20 -12.93 6.38 4.50
N VAL A 21 -11.79 7.06 4.74
CA VAL A 21 -11.33 7.42 6.09
C VAL A 21 -12.34 8.32 6.81
N GLU A 22 -12.96 9.29 6.08
CA GLU A 22 -13.96 10.21 6.60
C GLU A 22 -15.30 9.50 6.87
N GLU A 23 -15.81 8.70 5.95
CA GLU A 23 -17.09 7.98 6.07
C GLU A 23 -17.10 7.00 7.24
N LEU A 24 -15.98 6.36 7.53
CA LEU A 24 -15.81 5.45 8.66
C LEU A 24 -15.39 6.17 9.95
N ASN A 25 -15.28 7.50 9.96
CA ASN A 25 -14.86 8.31 11.11
C ASN A 25 -13.53 7.83 11.73
N ILE A 26 -12.60 7.31 10.92
CA ILE A 26 -11.35 6.72 11.40
C ILE A 26 -10.53 7.74 12.19
N ILE A 27 -10.45 8.99 11.72
CA ILE A 27 -9.67 10.05 12.40
C ILE A 27 -10.14 10.28 13.82
N ASP A 28 -11.45 10.36 14.07
CA ASP A 28 -11.97 10.57 15.42
C ASP A 28 -11.75 9.35 16.32
N GLN A 29 -11.78 8.15 15.75
CA GLN A 29 -11.45 6.92 16.47
C GLN A 29 -9.96 6.85 16.83
N LEU A 30 -9.06 7.28 15.93
CA LEU A 30 -7.63 7.41 16.22
C LEU A 30 -7.37 8.43 17.33
N LYS A 31 -8.00 9.62 17.29
CA LYS A 31 -7.91 10.63 18.37
C LYS A 31 -8.34 10.09 19.73
N ASN A 32 -9.40 9.29 19.74
CA ASN A 32 -9.93 8.68 20.94
C ASN A 32 -9.17 7.41 21.37
N LYS A 33 -8.18 6.97 20.59
CA LYS A 33 -7.42 5.74 20.79
C LYS A 33 -8.29 4.48 20.87
N THR A 34 -9.38 4.46 20.11
CA THR A 34 -10.34 3.34 20.02
C THR A 34 -10.20 2.53 18.73
N ALA A 35 -9.28 2.92 17.85
CA ALA A 35 -8.99 2.17 16.64
C ALA A 35 -7.51 2.22 16.26
N LYS A 36 -7.10 1.28 15.41
CA LYS A 36 -5.86 1.29 14.63
C LYS A 36 -6.20 1.31 13.14
N LEU A 37 -5.36 1.97 12.36
CA LEU A 37 -5.40 1.95 10.90
C LEU A 37 -4.14 1.23 10.40
N ILE A 38 -4.31 0.13 9.66
CA ILE A 38 -3.23 -0.63 9.05
C ILE A 38 -3.36 -0.54 7.54
N LEU A 39 -2.35 0.00 6.89
CA LEU A 39 -2.27 0.19 5.45
C LEU A 39 -1.23 -0.78 4.90
N LEU A 40 -1.63 -1.65 3.95
CA LEU A 40 -0.82 -2.81 3.57
C LEU A 40 0.15 -2.56 2.41
N GLY A 41 0.26 -1.33 1.89
CA GLY A 41 1.14 -1.00 0.77
C GLY A 41 0.39 -0.68 -0.52
N ASP A 42 1.17 -0.43 -1.57
CA ASP A 42 0.72 0.00 -2.90
C ASP A 42 -0.10 1.29 -2.85
N TYR A 43 0.53 2.34 -2.28
CA TYR A 43 -0.06 3.68 -2.15
C TYR A 43 0.06 4.49 -3.43
N ILE A 44 1.08 4.19 -4.25
CA ILE A 44 1.45 4.91 -5.47
C ILE A 44 1.12 4.12 -6.73
N ASP A 45 1.33 4.75 -7.86
CA ASP A 45 1.14 4.26 -9.22
C ASP A 45 -0.32 4.06 -9.66
N GLY A 46 -0.57 4.39 -10.92
CA GLY A 46 -1.88 4.25 -11.56
C GLY A 46 -2.81 5.45 -11.39
N GLY A 47 -2.91 6.04 -10.21
CA GLY A 47 -3.66 7.28 -9.95
C GLY A 47 -2.78 8.52 -10.01
N ILE A 48 -3.43 9.70 -10.07
CA ILE A 48 -2.75 10.99 -10.28
C ILE A 48 -2.26 11.67 -8.98
N ASN A 49 -2.54 11.09 -7.82
CA ASN A 49 -2.28 11.72 -6.53
C ASN A 49 -1.35 10.88 -5.63
N SER A 50 -0.38 10.17 -6.22
CA SER A 50 0.57 9.32 -5.48
C SER A 50 1.27 10.07 -4.36
N PHE A 51 1.85 11.25 -4.64
CA PHE A 51 2.47 12.09 -3.61
C PHE A 51 1.51 12.48 -2.49
N LYS A 52 0.30 12.93 -2.83
CA LYS A 52 -0.70 13.32 -1.81
C LYS A 52 -1.12 12.15 -0.93
N THR A 53 -1.19 10.94 -1.50
CA THR A 53 -1.50 9.72 -0.75
C THR A 53 -0.40 9.43 0.27
N LEU A 54 0.86 9.42 -0.16
CA LEU A 54 1.99 9.19 0.73
C LEU A 54 2.11 10.28 1.81
N ASP A 55 2.01 11.55 1.42
CA ASP A 55 2.10 12.69 2.34
C ASP A 55 1.00 12.63 3.41
N TYR A 56 -0.22 12.27 3.03
CA TYR A 56 -1.33 12.10 3.96
C TYR A 56 -1.08 10.95 4.96
N ILE A 57 -0.62 9.79 4.49
CA ILE A 57 -0.29 8.64 5.34
C ILE A 57 0.86 8.99 6.29
N TYR A 58 1.92 9.62 5.78
CA TYR A 58 3.05 10.09 6.57
C TYR A 58 2.61 11.04 7.68
N ASN A 59 1.75 12.01 7.36
CA ASN A 59 1.23 12.97 8.33
C ASN A 59 0.32 12.30 9.37
N LEU A 60 -0.55 11.35 8.97
CA LEU A 60 -1.33 10.56 9.92
C LEU A 60 -0.45 9.78 10.89
N GLN A 61 0.61 9.16 10.39
CA GLN A 61 1.53 8.40 11.24
C GLN A 61 2.31 9.30 12.19
N ASN A 62 2.71 10.51 11.76
CA ASN A 62 3.35 11.51 12.61
C ASN A 62 2.40 12.07 13.69
N GLU A 63 1.11 12.25 13.36
CA GLU A 63 0.11 12.78 14.28
C GLU A 63 -0.29 11.75 15.34
N PHE A 64 -0.54 10.49 14.94
CA PHE A 64 -1.10 9.47 15.81
C PHE A 64 -0.07 8.45 16.34
N GLY A 65 1.12 8.40 15.71
CA GLY A 65 2.20 7.46 16.05
C GLY A 65 2.04 6.08 15.38
N ASN A 66 3.17 5.36 15.33
CA ASN A 66 3.27 4.03 14.71
C ASN A 66 2.48 2.95 15.46
N GLU A 67 1.98 3.24 16.64
CA GLU A 67 1.13 2.33 17.41
C GLU A 67 -0.31 2.31 16.85
N TYR A 68 -0.79 3.45 16.32
CA TYR A 68 -2.18 3.60 15.86
C TYR A 68 -2.30 3.66 14.34
N VAL A 69 -1.29 4.15 13.64
CA VAL A 69 -1.25 4.16 12.17
C VAL A 69 -0.03 3.37 11.72
N ILE A 70 -0.26 2.20 11.17
CA ILE A 70 0.76 1.30 10.66
C ILE A 70 0.70 1.34 9.13
N ALA A 71 1.78 1.78 8.48
CA ALA A 71 1.93 1.72 7.04
C ALA A 71 2.98 0.67 6.69
N LEU A 72 2.63 -0.27 5.82
CA LEU A 72 3.53 -1.31 5.32
C LEU A 72 4.02 -0.95 3.92
N LYS A 73 5.11 -1.56 3.50
CA LYS A 73 5.65 -1.40 2.16
C LYS A 73 5.02 -2.39 1.19
N GLY A 74 4.52 -1.92 0.04
CA GLY A 74 4.14 -2.74 -1.10
C GLY A 74 5.27 -2.83 -2.15
N ASN A 75 5.02 -3.58 -3.21
CA ASN A 75 6.00 -3.73 -4.30
C ASN A 75 6.13 -2.44 -5.12
N HIS A 76 5.09 -1.64 -5.28
CA HIS A 76 5.16 -0.36 -5.98
C HIS A 76 6.06 0.64 -5.25
N GLU A 77 5.99 0.71 -3.91
CA GLU A 77 6.92 1.50 -3.11
C GLU A 77 8.36 1.00 -3.25
N GLN A 78 8.59 -0.32 -3.25
CA GLN A 78 9.93 -0.88 -3.40
C GLN A 78 10.52 -0.56 -4.78
N TRP A 79 9.77 -0.77 -5.86
CA TRP A 79 10.23 -0.46 -7.23
C TRP A 79 10.53 1.03 -7.43
N PHE A 80 9.72 1.91 -6.82
CA PHE A 80 9.97 3.34 -6.84
C PHE A 80 11.27 3.71 -6.09
N LEU A 81 11.53 3.08 -4.95
CA LEU A 81 12.76 3.28 -4.19
C LEU A 81 13.99 2.76 -4.92
N ASP A 82 13.90 1.62 -5.60
CA ASP A 82 14.98 1.04 -6.41
C ASP A 82 15.30 1.99 -7.59
N PHE A 83 14.28 2.57 -8.22
CA PHE A 83 14.45 3.61 -9.23
C PHE A 83 15.15 4.86 -8.66
N LEU A 84 14.70 5.37 -7.53
CA LEU A 84 15.31 6.54 -6.89
C LEU A 84 16.74 6.30 -6.40
N SER A 85 17.10 5.05 -6.13
CA SER A 85 18.46 4.63 -5.75
C SER A 85 19.35 4.31 -6.94
N LYS A 86 18.82 4.39 -8.17
CA LYS A 86 19.50 4.03 -9.43
C LYS A 86 19.87 2.54 -9.53
N GLU A 87 19.18 1.68 -8.78
CA GLU A 87 19.37 0.23 -8.82
C GLU A 87 18.60 -0.40 -9.97
N GLU A 88 17.40 0.11 -10.26
CA GLU A 88 16.53 -0.41 -11.31
C GLU A 88 15.77 0.76 -12.00
N PHE A 89 15.64 0.70 -13.34
CA PHE A 89 14.99 1.77 -14.12
C PHE A 89 13.63 1.36 -14.73
N VAL A 90 13.28 0.08 -14.65
CA VAL A 90 12.05 -0.48 -15.24
C VAL A 90 10.78 0.14 -14.64
N TRP A 91 10.81 0.58 -13.38
CA TRP A 91 9.67 1.24 -12.75
C TRP A 91 9.14 2.41 -13.58
N LEU A 92 10.03 3.25 -14.14
CA LEU A 92 9.63 4.43 -14.91
C LEU A 92 8.86 4.05 -16.20
N GLU A 93 9.13 2.87 -16.79
CA GLU A 93 8.37 2.37 -17.95
C GLU A 93 6.92 2.03 -17.55
N GLY A 94 6.70 1.67 -16.30
CA GLY A 94 5.39 1.41 -15.70
C GLY A 94 4.61 2.67 -15.33
N ASP A 95 5.28 3.80 -15.06
CA ASP A 95 4.65 5.10 -14.74
C ASP A 95 4.07 5.76 -16.01
N LYS A 96 3.01 5.16 -16.52
CA LYS A 96 2.37 5.59 -17.78
C LYS A 96 1.90 7.03 -17.70
N GLY A 97 2.42 7.85 -18.60
CA GLY A 97 2.12 9.27 -18.66
C GLY A 97 2.77 10.07 -17.53
N PHE A 98 3.73 9.49 -16.82
CA PHE A 98 4.41 10.11 -15.68
C PHE A 98 3.46 10.54 -14.56
N LEU A 99 2.39 9.77 -14.32
CA LEU A 99 1.36 10.15 -13.34
C LEU A 99 1.91 10.23 -11.91
N THR A 100 2.68 9.23 -11.51
CA THR A 100 3.34 9.22 -10.21
C THR A 100 4.44 10.26 -10.16
N THR A 101 5.33 10.29 -11.16
CA THR A 101 6.39 11.28 -11.27
C THR A 101 5.86 12.71 -11.19
N ASP A 102 4.88 13.08 -12.03
CA ASP A 102 4.28 14.42 -12.05
C ASP A 102 3.66 14.81 -10.70
N SER A 103 3.14 13.85 -9.94
CA SER A 103 2.57 14.11 -8.61
C SER A 103 3.60 14.62 -7.60
N PHE A 104 4.87 14.28 -7.77
CA PHE A 104 6.00 14.74 -6.93
C PHE A 104 6.63 16.07 -7.40
N LEU A 105 6.27 16.54 -8.59
CA LEU A 105 6.88 17.73 -9.19
C LEU A 105 5.97 18.95 -9.02
N ASN A 106 6.60 20.14 -8.88
CA ASN A 106 5.87 21.38 -9.03
C ASN A 106 5.69 21.72 -10.53
N GLU A 107 4.86 22.74 -10.82
CA GLU A 107 4.53 23.14 -12.20
C GLU A 107 5.78 23.45 -13.07
N ASN A 108 6.79 24.11 -12.51
CA ASN A 108 8.02 24.43 -13.23
C ASN A 108 8.84 23.19 -13.54
N GLN A 109 8.90 22.25 -12.62
CA GLN A 109 9.62 20.98 -12.76
C GLN A 109 8.91 20.07 -13.77
N SER A 110 7.58 19.96 -13.71
CA SER A 110 6.78 19.24 -14.72
C SER A 110 6.94 19.86 -16.11
N ALA A 111 6.94 21.19 -16.23
CA ALA A 111 7.19 21.86 -17.50
C ALA A 111 8.61 21.59 -18.04
N LYS A 112 9.62 21.53 -17.15
CA LYS A 112 10.99 21.16 -17.50
C LYS A 112 11.06 19.70 -17.95
N LEU A 113 10.44 18.78 -17.22
CA LEU A 113 10.37 17.35 -17.60
C LEU A 113 9.82 17.21 -19.02
N ARG A 114 8.67 17.82 -19.34
CA ARG A 114 8.06 17.75 -20.67
C ARG A 114 8.96 18.28 -21.79
N LYS A 115 9.78 19.31 -21.52
CA LYS A 115 10.73 19.82 -22.51
C LYS A 115 11.88 18.84 -22.78
N ILE A 116 12.39 18.19 -21.72
CA ILE A 116 13.54 17.28 -21.87
C ILE A 116 13.16 15.93 -22.48
N LEU A 117 11.91 15.48 -22.34
CA LEU A 117 11.41 14.23 -22.91
C LEU A 117 11.61 14.13 -24.43
N SER A 118 11.63 15.25 -25.14
CA SER A 118 11.79 15.28 -26.61
C SER A 118 13.20 15.45 -27.11
N VAL A 119 14.15 15.81 -26.22
CA VAL A 119 15.50 16.27 -26.63
C VAL A 119 16.66 15.62 -25.88
N LYS A 120 16.36 14.91 -24.78
CA LYS A 120 17.37 14.30 -23.91
C LYS A 120 17.35 12.78 -23.99
N SER A 121 18.46 12.15 -23.59
CA SER A 121 18.54 10.70 -23.45
C SER A 121 17.66 10.21 -22.29
N SER A 122 17.30 8.93 -22.32
CA SER A 122 16.58 8.30 -21.19
C SER A 122 17.34 8.44 -19.87
N ALA A 123 18.68 8.34 -19.90
CA ALA A 123 19.52 8.52 -18.72
C ALA A 123 19.40 9.94 -18.13
N ASP A 124 19.49 10.98 -18.97
CA ASP A 124 19.34 12.38 -18.52
C ASP A 124 17.94 12.65 -17.92
N ILE A 125 16.91 11.99 -18.47
CA ILE A 125 15.52 12.08 -17.95
C ILE A 125 15.42 11.42 -16.59
N CYS A 126 15.93 10.18 -16.45
CA CYS A 126 15.98 9.50 -15.15
C CYS A 126 16.73 10.32 -14.11
N ASP A 127 17.94 10.80 -14.43
CA ASP A 127 18.73 11.63 -13.51
C ASP A 127 17.97 12.87 -13.06
N PHE A 128 17.31 13.57 -13.99
CA PHE A 128 16.50 14.74 -13.64
C PHE A 128 15.36 14.40 -12.66
N ILE A 129 14.64 13.30 -12.89
CA ILE A 129 13.53 12.86 -12.03
C ILE A 129 14.05 12.47 -10.65
N ILE A 130 15.07 11.60 -10.62
CA ILE A 130 15.67 11.07 -9.40
C ILE A 130 16.21 12.21 -8.53
N ASP A 131 17.02 13.08 -9.10
CA ASP A 131 17.63 14.19 -8.36
C ASP A 131 16.55 15.13 -7.83
N THR A 132 15.55 15.48 -8.67
CA THR A 132 14.45 16.38 -8.26
C THR A 132 13.64 15.82 -7.11
N ILE A 133 13.25 14.55 -7.17
CA ILE A 133 12.43 13.92 -6.11
C ILE A 133 13.26 13.76 -4.83
N ASN A 134 14.49 13.26 -4.93
CA ASN A 134 15.36 13.07 -3.77
C ASN A 134 15.71 14.39 -3.07
N GLU A 135 15.88 15.49 -3.80
CA GLU A 135 16.17 16.80 -3.22
C GLU A 135 14.97 17.40 -2.49
N ASN A 136 13.77 17.31 -3.10
CA ASN A 136 12.58 17.98 -2.60
C ASN A 136 11.83 17.22 -1.51
N HIS A 137 11.96 15.89 -1.46
CA HIS A 137 11.12 15.01 -0.63
C HIS A 137 11.93 14.08 0.28
N LYS A 138 13.10 14.52 0.76
CA LYS A 138 14.03 13.69 1.57
C LYS A 138 13.39 12.98 2.76
N GLU A 139 12.59 13.71 3.53
CA GLU A 139 11.96 13.15 4.73
C GLU A 139 10.95 12.06 4.37
N LEU A 140 10.10 12.32 3.37
CA LEU A 140 9.10 11.36 2.89
C LEU A 140 9.76 10.12 2.29
N ILE A 141 10.83 10.29 1.48
CA ILE A 141 11.58 9.16 0.89
C ILE A 141 12.29 8.37 1.99
N ASN A 142 12.87 9.03 2.99
CA ASN A 142 13.48 8.34 4.12
C ASN A 142 12.43 7.54 4.93
N TRP A 143 11.26 8.10 5.17
CA TRP A 143 10.15 7.39 5.80
C TRP A 143 9.74 6.17 4.98
N LEU A 144 9.56 6.31 3.67
CA LEU A 144 9.18 5.25 2.75
C LEU A 144 10.18 4.08 2.75
N LYS A 145 11.50 4.39 2.81
CA LYS A 145 12.58 3.38 2.93
C LYS A 145 12.43 2.53 4.18
N ASN A 146 11.98 3.14 5.28
CA ASN A 146 11.90 2.51 6.59
C ASN A 146 10.53 1.89 6.91
N LEU A 147 9.61 1.82 5.95
CA LEU A 147 8.35 1.13 6.15
C LEU A 147 8.58 -0.36 6.43
N PRO A 148 7.90 -0.92 7.45
CA PRO A 148 7.97 -2.35 7.74
C PRO A 148 7.31 -3.17 6.62
N LEU A 149 7.73 -4.44 6.49
CA LEU A 149 7.19 -5.37 5.50
C LEU A 149 5.93 -6.09 6.00
N TYR A 150 5.74 -6.17 7.30
CA TYR A 150 4.58 -6.79 7.94
C TYR A 150 4.29 -6.14 9.29
N TYR A 151 3.07 -6.35 9.76
CA TYR A 151 2.66 -6.08 11.14
C TYR A 151 1.95 -7.31 11.70
N GLU A 152 2.21 -7.66 12.96
CA GLU A 152 1.68 -8.86 13.58
C GLU A 152 0.97 -8.55 14.89
N THR A 153 -0.15 -9.19 15.11
CA THR A 153 -0.84 -9.27 16.41
C THR A 153 -0.76 -10.70 16.96
N ASP A 154 -1.39 -10.97 18.07
CA ASP A 154 -1.44 -12.33 18.62
C ASP A 154 -2.11 -13.32 17.66
N THR A 155 -3.08 -12.88 16.87
CA THR A 155 -3.91 -13.74 16.02
C THR A 155 -3.82 -13.43 14.52
N GLN A 156 -3.15 -12.34 14.11
CA GLN A 156 -3.15 -11.86 12.74
C GLN A 156 -1.76 -11.51 12.24
N ILE A 157 -1.57 -11.65 10.93
CA ILE A 157 -0.43 -11.15 10.16
C ILE A 157 -0.98 -10.24 9.07
N PHE A 158 -0.60 -8.98 9.12
CA PHE A 158 -0.89 -7.99 8.08
C PHE A 158 0.35 -7.85 7.20
N VAL A 159 0.19 -8.01 5.90
CA VAL A 159 1.29 -8.04 4.95
C VAL A 159 0.79 -7.55 3.59
N HIS A 160 1.69 -7.01 2.74
CA HIS A 160 1.23 -6.58 1.43
C HIS A 160 0.78 -7.77 0.55
N ALA A 161 1.65 -8.77 0.34
CA ALA A 161 1.34 -9.89 -0.57
C ALA A 161 1.22 -11.26 0.13
N GLY A 162 2.08 -11.55 1.09
CA GLY A 162 2.03 -12.83 1.81
C GLY A 162 3.32 -13.17 2.54
N VAL A 163 3.35 -14.35 3.13
CA VAL A 163 4.51 -14.90 3.86
C VAL A 163 4.86 -16.27 3.34
N ASP A 164 6.03 -16.79 3.67
CA ASP A 164 6.36 -18.20 3.45
C ASP A 164 5.71 -19.06 4.55
N GLU A 165 4.56 -19.62 4.24
CA GLU A 165 3.78 -20.43 5.16
C GLU A 165 4.38 -21.83 5.39
N GLU A 166 5.24 -22.32 4.47
CA GLU A 166 5.91 -23.60 4.64
C GLU A 166 6.92 -23.53 5.82
N ALA A 167 7.41 -22.34 6.16
CA ALA A 167 8.25 -22.10 7.32
C ALA A 167 7.50 -22.18 8.67
N GLY A 168 6.18 -22.33 8.67
CA GLY A 168 5.34 -22.42 9.86
C GLY A 168 5.49 -21.24 10.80
N ASP A 169 5.79 -21.47 12.08
CA ASP A 169 6.00 -20.41 13.09
C ASP A 169 7.32 -19.63 12.89
N LEU A 170 8.20 -20.12 12.02
CA LEU A 170 9.45 -19.45 11.63
C LEU A 170 9.28 -18.51 10.42
N TRP A 171 8.06 -18.27 9.96
CA TRP A 171 7.78 -17.46 8.77
C TRP A 171 8.52 -16.11 8.74
N LYS A 172 8.71 -15.45 9.88
CA LYS A 172 9.44 -14.18 9.96
C LYS A 172 10.88 -14.28 9.48
N TRP A 173 11.51 -15.43 9.69
CA TRP A 173 12.90 -15.70 9.34
C TRP A 173 13.02 -16.40 7.99
N GLY A 174 12.01 -17.18 7.63
CA GLY A 174 11.96 -17.94 6.38
C GLY A 174 11.48 -17.14 5.18
N THR A 175 10.73 -16.05 5.38
CA THR A 175 10.19 -15.25 4.29
C THR A 175 11.22 -14.23 3.79
N PRO A 176 11.68 -14.32 2.54
CA PRO A 176 12.49 -13.27 1.92
C PRO A 176 11.69 -11.98 1.71
N ASP A 177 12.36 -10.82 1.73
CA ASP A 177 11.71 -9.50 1.63
C ASP A 177 10.80 -9.37 0.40
N TYR A 178 11.23 -9.90 -0.76
CA TYR A 178 10.43 -9.84 -1.98
C TYR A 178 9.14 -10.67 -1.92
N VAL A 179 9.04 -11.66 -1.03
CA VAL A 179 7.82 -12.45 -0.83
C VAL A 179 6.80 -11.65 -0.04
N PHE A 180 7.22 -10.88 0.97
CA PHE A 180 6.31 -10.01 1.71
C PHE A 180 5.58 -9.02 0.79
N THR A 181 6.27 -8.52 -0.23
CA THR A 181 5.73 -7.50 -1.14
C THR A 181 5.21 -8.03 -2.46
N GLY A 182 5.56 -9.27 -2.87
CA GLY A 182 5.25 -9.75 -4.21
C GLY A 182 4.98 -11.25 -4.32
N LYS A 183 4.49 -11.88 -3.25
CA LYS A 183 4.16 -13.30 -3.26
C LYS A 183 3.14 -13.64 -4.36
N TYR A 184 3.55 -14.53 -5.26
CA TYR A 184 2.70 -15.12 -6.27
C TYR A 184 3.17 -16.55 -6.58
N PRO A 185 2.28 -17.54 -6.72
CA PRO A 185 0.83 -17.45 -6.50
C PRO A 185 0.45 -17.25 -5.02
N MET A 186 -0.81 -16.82 -4.79
CA MET A 186 -1.39 -16.77 -3.46
C MET A 186 -1.54 -18.19 -2.88
N THR A 187 -1.51 -18.29 -1.56
CA THR A 187 -1.83 -19.52 -0.83
C THR A 187 -3.22 -19.45 -0.20
N PHE A 188 -3.76 -20.62 0.08
CA PHE A 188 -5.06 -20.81 0.71
C PHE A 188 -4.94 -21.92 1.77
N GLY A 189 -5.92 -21.96 2.66
CA GLY A 189 -6.02 -23.00 3.66
C GLY A 189 -5.61 -22.54 5.05
N LYS A 190 -5.45 -23.48 5.95
CA LYS A 190 -5.26 -23.18 7.36
C LYS A 190 -3.82 -22.79 7.68
N PHE A 191 -3.65 -21.63 8.27
CA PHE A 191 -2.45 -21.22 8.95
C PHE A 191 -2.75 -20.98 10.44
N TYR A 192 -1.73 -20.84 11.29
CA TYR A 192 -1.94 -20.68 12.73
C TYR A 192 -2.38 -19.26 13.15
N LYS A 193 -2.25 -18.30 12.24
CA LYS A 193 -2.78 -16.93 12.34
C LYS A 193 -3.55 -16.58 11.07
N ASP A 194 -4.44 -15.62 11.17
CA ASP A 194 -5.09 -15.06 9.99
C ASP A 194 -4.09 -14.20 9.22
N ILE A 195 -4.03 -14.36 7.91
CA ILE A 195 -3.18 -13.57 7.01
C ILE A 195 -4.07 -12.61 6.24
N ILE A 196 -3.82 -11.31 6.41
CA ILE A 196 -4.55 -10.23 5.73
C ILE A 196 -3.61 -9.64 4.68
N ALA A 197 -3.97 -9.75 3.39
CA ALA A 197 -3.13 -9.34 2.27
C ALA A 197 -3.90 -8.58 1.19
N GLY A 198 -3.16 -7.71 0.46
CA GLY A 198 -3.58 -7.03 -0.77
C GLY A 198 -2.94 -7.66 -2.01
N HIS A 199 -2.31 -6.84 -2.87
CA HIS A 199 -1.46 -7.18 -4.00
C HIS A 199 -2.15 -7.96 -5.14
N ILE A 200 -2.89 -9.01 -4.83
CA ILE A 200 -3.59 -9.82 -5.83
C ILE A 200 -5.06 -9.48 -5.76
N SER A 201 -5.60 -8.96 -6.87
CA SER A 201 -6.99 -8.54 -6.91
C SER A 201 -7.95 -9.66 -6.51
N THR A 202 -8.97 -9.31 -5.74
CA THR A 202 -10.00 -10.26 -5.31
C THR A 202 -10.77 -10.87 -6.49
N GLU A 203 -10.79 -10.20 -7.66
CA GLU A 203 -11.26 -10.79 -8.92
C GLU A 203 -10.41 -12.01 -9.29
N THR A 204 -9.08 -11.88 -9.22
CA THR A 204 -8.14 -12.98 -9.52
C THR A 204 -8.25 -14.11 -8.48
N VAL A 205 -8.24 -13.74 -7.20
CA VAL A 205 -8.31 -14.71 -6.08
C VAL A 205 -9.59 -15.53 -6.14
N SER A 206 -10.74 -14.87 -6.36
CA SER A 206 -12.04 -15.55 -6.39
C SER A 206 -12.31 -16.32 -7.69
N GLY A 207 -11.57 -16.04 -8.76
CA GLY A 207 -11.85 -16.55 -10.11
C GLY A 207 -13.17 -16.04 -10.72
N LYS A 208 -13.80 -15.03 -10.11
CA LYS A 208 -15.11 -14.48 -10.52
C LYS A 208 -14.93 -13.11 -11.15
N LYS A 209 -15.21 -12.98 -12.44
CA LYS A 209 -15.10 -11.71 -13.16
C LYS A 209 -15.92 -10.61 -12.49
N GLY A 210 -15.27 -9.47 -12.24
CA GLY A 210 -15.87 -8.30 -11.60
C GLY A 210 -16.07 -8.41 -10.08
N TYR A 211 -15.57 -9.47 -9.44
CA TYR A 211 -15.57 -9.57 -7.98
C TYR A 211 -14.57 -8.55 -7.40
N ASN A 212 -15.04 -7.73 -6.50
CA ASN A 212 -14.25 -6.64 -5.93
C ASN A 212 -14.45 -6.44 -4.41
N LYS A 213 -15.12 -7.41 -3.76
CA LYS A 213 -15.27 -7.42 -2.31
C LYS A 213 -14.13 -8.18 -1.65
N ILE A 214 -13.96 -8.01 -0.35
CA ILE A 214 -13.02 -8.82 0.43
C ILE A 214 -13.30 -10.30 0.18
N TYR A 215 -12.24 -11.05 -0.11
CA TYR A 215 -12.33 -12.49 -0.28
C TYR A 215 -11.71 -13.19 0.93
N PHE A 216 -12.51 -14.02 1.59
CA PHE A 216 -12.06 -14.91 2.64
C PHE A 216 -12.08 -16.35 2.12
N ASP A 217 -11.01 -17.09 2.33
CA ASP A 217 -10.86 -18.46 1.82
C ASP A 217 -11.64 -19.52 2.63
N GLY A 218 -12.23 -19.10 3.76
CA GLY A 218 -12.95 -20.00 4.68
C GLY A 218 -12.07 -20.58 5.78
N GLU A 219 -10.77 -20.27 5.79
CA GLU A 219 -9.79 -20.81 6.75
C GLU A 219 -9.00 -19.68 7.45
N SER A 220 -7.97 -19.15 6.81
CA SER A 220 -7.07 -18.18 7.45
C SER A 220 -6.67 -16.98 6.57
N HIS A 221 -7.15 -16.89 5.31
CA HIS A 221 -6.68 -15.86 4.38
C HIS A 221 -7.76 -14.86 3.99
N TYR A 222 -7.46 -13.59 4.21
CA TYR A 222 -8.27 -12.44 3.80
C TYR A 222 -7.53 -11.65 2.72
N PHE A 223 -8.10 -11.56 1.52
CA PHE A 223 -7.58 -10.76 0.41
C PHE A 223 -8.44 -9.51 0.25
N ILE A 224 -7.80 -8.33 0.27
CA ILE A 224 -8.52 -7.06 0.35
C ILE A 224 -8.25 -6.09 -0.82
N ASP A 225 -7.48 -6.47 -1.85
CA ASP A 225 -7.33 -5.66 -3.07
C ASP A 225 -8.60 -5.70 -3.92
N GLY A 226 -9.44 -4.69 -3.80
CA GLY A 226 -10.67 -4.50 -4.57
C GLY A 226 -10.47 -3.85 -5.94
N SER A 227 -9.24 -3.71 -6.45
CA SER A 227 -8.90 -3.06 -7.73
C SER A 227 -9.42 -1.63 -7.85
N ILE A 228 -9.03 -0.75 -6.95
CA ILE A 228 -9.52 0.64 -6.85
C ILE A 228 -9.45 1.43 -8.17
N LEU A 229 -8.42 1.21 -9.00
CA LEU A 229 -8.29 1.87 -10.29
C LEU A 229 -9.48 1.61 -11.21
N LYS A 230 -10.13 0.44 -11.09
CA LYS A 230 -11.32 0.05 -11.86
C LYS A 230 -12.61 0.41 -11.10
N THR A 231 -12.66 0.10 -9.82
CA THR A 231 -13.89 0.11 -9.01
C THR A 231 -14.18 1.46 -8.35
N LYS A 232 -13.13 2.27 -8.17
CA LYS A 232 -13.18 3.54 -7.42
C LYS A 232 -13.66 3.37 -5.97
N THR A 233 -13.43 2.17 -5.42
CA THR A 233 -13.82 1.80 -4.05
C THR A 233 -12.66 1.10 -3.37
N ILE A 234 -12.32 1.51 -2.14
CA ILE A 234 -11.37 0.81 -1.28
C ILE A 234 -12.13 -0.20 -0.43
N GLN A 235 -11.64 -1.42 -0.38
CA GLN A 235 -12.15 -2.42 0.54
C GLN A 235 -11.54 -2.18 1.93
N VAL A 236 -12.36 -2.28 2.96
CA VAL A 236 -11.94 -2.09 4.35
C VAL A 236 -12.30 -3.31 5.15
N LEU A 237 -11.29 -4.05 5.57
CA LEU A 237 -11.48 -5.11 6.56
C LEU A 237 -11.41 -4.49 7.94
N CYS A 238 -12.45 -4.64 8.72
CA CYS A 238 -12.48 -4.21 10.11
C CYS A 238 -12.49 -5.43 11.03
N TYR A 239 -11.63 -5.43 12.06
CA TYR A 239 -11.62 -6.42 13.11
C TYR A 239 -11.98 -5.78 14.44
N ASP A 240 -12.98 -6.35 15.13
CA ASP A 240 -13.38 -5.98 16.48
C ASP A 240 -12.61 -6.86 17.47
N GLU A 241 -11.66 -6.27 18.21
CA GLU A 241 -10.81 -7.00 19.17
C GLU A 241 -11.59 -7.51 20.40
N GLU A 242 -12.69 -6.87 20.76
CA GLU A 242 -13.54 -7.32 21.90
C GLU A 242 -14.42 -8.49 21.50
N GLU A 243 -15.11 -8.36 20.37
CA GLU A 243 -16.00 -9.40 19.83
C GLU A 243 -15.23 -10.51 19.11
N LYS A 244 -13.94 -10.30 18.83
CA LYS A 244 -13.03 -11.20 18.08
C LYS A 244 -13.61 -11.64 16.74
N LYS A 245 -14.14 -10.68 15.99
CA LYS A 245 -14.77 -10.93 14.69
C LYS A 245 -14.40 -9.93 13.63
N TYR A 246 -14.42 -10.38 12.38
CA TYR A 246 -14.25 -9.53 11.22
C TYR A 246 -15.58 -8.95 10.74
N LEU A 247 -15.55 -7.68 10.37
CA LEU A 247 -16.63 -6.96 9.72
C LEU A 247 -16.14 -6.61 8.30
N MET A 248 -16.72 -7.27 7.29
CA MET A 248 -16.32 -7.15 5.89
C MET A 248 -17.23 -6.25 5.06
N ASP A 249 -18.36 -5.85 5.60
CA ASP A 249 -19.33 -4.96 4.96
C ASP A 249 -19.62 -3.81 5.93
N LEU A 250 -18.95 -2.67 5.70
CA LEU A 250 -19.04 -1.47 6.53
C LEU A 250 -19.87 -0.35 5.86
N SER A 251 -20.50 -0.68 4.71
CA SER A 251 -21.34 0.26 3.94
C SER A 251 -22.77 0.37 4.46
#